data_f6940df73193eb32d74306b73be9f69e
#
_entry.id   f6940df73193eb32d74306b73be9f69e
#
_cell.length_a   1.000
_cell.length_b   1.000
_cell.length_c   1.000
_cell.angle_alpha   90.00
_cell.angle_beta   90.00
_cell.angle_gamma   90.00
#
_symmetry.space_group_name_H-M   'P 1'
#
loop_
_entity.id
_entity.type
_entity.pdbx_description
1 polymer ?
#
loop_
_entity_poly.entity_id
_entity_poly.type
_entity_poly.pdbx_seq_one_letter_code
_entity_poly.pdbx_strand_id
1 'polypeptide(L)'
;MPAISPSVAAILGAGVSAAVVAMALRSRARRQAREAATLREELARERSSRAESQAAENARQQALFENMLEGVLLLDGGGRVQFTNTACRRFFDREADVRGRTLLEAFRCNELSAVAVEAARAGRVNGREIELDGGEEARLLQVNAVALAGPEGRSDGILMVLHDATRLRQLESTRRDFVANVSHELRTPLSLIKGSVETLLDGAASQPAVASRFLDIIDRHCDRLTFLIEDLLTLSRLESGQLAINFDTVPLNGHVSEVFDDFHRKAAERGVRLLNEVPEGLRARADSDRLDQVLSNLIDNAIKYGRPGGSVRVEAREGEPGEWIEMAVVDDGPGIPTEAAERVFERFYRVDTARSREQGGTGLGLSIVKHIIQAHGGEVRLETAPGKGAAFRFTLPAVPPTPTGK
;
A
#
# COMPACT_ATOMS: atom_id res chain seq x y z
N MET A 1 -16.63 96.91 67.29
CA MET A 1 -16.11 95.72 66.62
C MET A 1 -15.23 94.94 67.62
N PRO A 2 -15.61 93.74 68.05
CA PRO A 2 -14.79 92.97 68.97
C PRO A 2 -13.60 92.35 68.25
N ALA A 3 -12.43 92.66 68.75
CA ALA A 3 -11.20 92.04 68.25
C ALA A 3 -11.08 90.55 68.61
N ILE A 4 -10.89 89.70 67.61
CA ILE A 4 -10.69 88.27 67.80
C ILE A 4 -9.40 88.05 68.61
N SER A 5 -9.50 87.35 69.74
CA SER A 5 -8.34 87.09 70.60
C SER A 5 -7.29 86.29 69.86
N PRO A 6 -5.99 86.59 70.07
CA PRO A 6 -4.87 85.92 69.35
C PRO A 6 -4.86 84.38 69.49
N SER A 7 -5.43 83.88 70.58
CA SER A 7 -5.56 82.38 70.79
C SER A 7 -6.56 81.73 69.85
N VAL A 8 -7.65 82.38 69.48
CA VAL A 8 -8.69 81.88 68.53
C VAL A 8 -8.11 81.90 67.08
N ALA A 9 -7.35 82.92 66.75
CA ALA A 9 -6.66 82.97 65.42
C ALA A 9 -5.59 81.84 65.23
N ALA A 10 -4.88 81.56 66.33
CA ALA A 10 -3.87 80.46 66.33
C ALA A 10 -4.49 79.04 66.16
N ILE A 11 -5.66 78.81 66.85
CA ILE A 11 -6.38 77.55 66.76
C ILE A 11 -7.00 77.38 65.37
N LEU A 12 -7.56 78.41 64.80
CA LEU A 12 -8.12 78.43 63.43
C LEU A 12 -7.01 78.22 62.40
N GLY A 13 -5.83 78.81 62.52
CA GLY A 13 -4.66 78.64 61.67
C GLY A 13 -4.09 77.21 61.74
N ALA A 14 -4.02 76.67 62.97
CA ALA A 14 -3.57 75.26 63.13
C ALA A 14 -4.59 74.27 62.55
N GLY A 15 -5.89 74.52 62.69
CA GLY A 15 -6.93 73.70 62.07
C GLY A 15 -6.92 73.71 60.54
N VAL A 16 -6.70 74.87 59.95
CA VAL A 16 -6.58 75.01 58.47
C VAL A 16 -5.35 74.31 57.97
N SER A 17 -4.19 74.47 58.64
CA SER A 17 -2.96 73.77 58.28
C SER A 17 -3.07 72.25 58.40
N ALA A 18 -3.73 71.77 59.47
CA ALA A 18 -3.99 70.30 59.60
C ALA A 18 -4.94 69.75 58.52
N ALA A 19 -5.97 70.54 58.13
CA ALA A 19 -6.89 70.17 57.06
C ALA A 19 -6.20 70.17 55.69
N VAL A 20 -5.30 71.09 55.39
CA VAL A 20 -4.54 71.15 54.15
C VAL A 20 -3.53 69.93 54.05
N VAL A 21 -2.81 69.64 55.17
CA VAL A 21 -1.96 68.48 55.25
C VAL A 21 -2.74 67.19 55.12
N ALA A 22 -3.88 67.06 55.78
CA ALA A 22 -4.75 65.87 55.65
C ALA A 22 -5.29 65.70 54.21
N MET A 23 -5.65 66.83 53.55
CA MET A 23 -6.10 66.79 52.14
C MET A 23 -4.98 66.47 51.19
N ALA A 24 -3.74 66.90 51.39
CA ALA A 24 -2.59 66.59 50.64
C ALA A 24 -2.18 65.08 50.79
N LEU A 25 -2.27 64.58 52.03
CA LEU A 25 -2.00 63.17 52.30
C LEU A 25 -3.07 62.25 51.66
N ARG A 26 -4.37 62.63 51.73
CA ARG A 26 -5.47 61.93 51.08
C ARG A 26 -5.34 61.95 49.55
N SER A 27 -4.92 63.02 48.93
CA SER A 27 -4.70 63.13 47.50
C SER A 27 -3.52 62.28 47.04
N ARG A 28 -2.45 62.23 47.84
CA ARG A 28 -1.26 61.37 47.59
C ARG A 28 -1.64 59.90 47.73
N ALA A 29 -2.38 59.55 48.77
CA ALA A 29 -2.85 58.16 48.94
C ALA A 29 -3.79 57.72 47.81
N ARG A 30 -4.70 58.63 47.35
CA ARG A 30 -5.56 58.34 46.18
C ARG A 30 -4.76 58.22 44.87
N ARG A 31 -3.69 58.98 44.66
CA ARG A 31 -2.81 58.80 43.50
C ARG A 31 -2.10 57.46 43.55
N GLN A 32 -1.48 57.15 44.69
CA GLN A 32 -0.78 55.83 44.84
C GLN A 32 -1.75 54.66 44.69
N ALA A 33 -2.97 54.76 45.20
CA ALA A 33 -3.98 53.71 45.01
C ALA A 33 -4.41 53.55 43.53
N ARG A 34 -4.52 54.66 42.77
CA ARG A 34 -4.80 54.63 41.33
C ARG A 34 -3.62 54.02 40.53
N GLU A 35 -2.39 54.46 40.82
CA GLU A 35 -1.18 53.90 40.19
C GLU A 35 -1.02 52.41 40.49
N ALA A 36 -1.31 51.98 41.73
CA ALA A 36 -1.29 50.56 42.08
C ALA A 36 -2.43 49.77 41.42
N ALA A 37 -3.60 50.38 41.18
CA ALA A 37 -4.70 49.76 40.48
C ALA A 37 -4.37 49.57 38.96
N THR A 38 -3.84 50.61 38.31
CA THR A 38 -3.42 50.52 36.89
C THR A 38 -2.31 49.50 36.70
N LEU A 39 -1.30 49.46 37.56
CA LEU A 39 -0.24 48.47 37.50
C LEU A 39 -0.75 47.04 37.71
N ARG A 40 -1.72 46.84 38.60
CA ARG A 40 -2.38 45.52 38.78
C ARG A 40 -3.18 45.11 37.55
N GLU A 41 -3.87 46.03 36.91
CA GLU A 41 -4.59 45.74 35.65
C GLU A 41 -3.63 45.39 34.51
N GLU A 42 -2.51 46.11 34.38
CA GLU A 42 -1.47 45.83 33.38
C GLU A 42 -0.85 44.43 33.62
N LEU A 43 -0.48 44.13 34.86
CA LEU A 43 0.06 42.82 35.22
C LEU A 43 -0.97 41.69 35.00
N ALA A 44 -2.25 41.94 35.28
CA ALA A 44 -3.30 40.97 35.02
C ALA A 44 -3.48 40.71 33.50
N ARG A 45 -3.48 41.76 32.68
CA ARG A 45 -3.54 41.66 31.22
C ARG A 45 -2.31 40.93 30.65
N GLU A 46 -1.11 41.24 31.14
CA GLU A 46 0.10 40.58 30.69
C GLU A 46 0.12 39.07 31.05
N ARG A 47 -0.35 38.72 32.27
CA ARG A 47 -0.49 37.30 32.68
C ARG A 47 -1.54 36.57 31.84
N SER A 48 -2.69 37.21 31.56
CA SER A 48 -3.70 36.61 30.68
C SER A 48 -3.20 36.40 29.28
N SER A 49 -2.54 37.40 28.68
CA SER A 49 -1.95 37.30 27.34
C SER A 49 -0.86 36.21 27.25
N ARG A 50 -0.02 36.10 28.28
CA ARG A 50 1.01 35.02 28.33
C ARG A 50 0.36 33.65 28.49
N ALA A 51 -0.69 33.54 29.33
CA ALA A 51 -1.42 32.30 29.51
C ALA A 51 -2.14 31.84 28.21
N GLU A 52 -2.76 32.81 27.51
CA GLU A 52 -3.42 32.57 26.23
C GLU A 52 -2.42 32.14 25.14
N SER A 53 -1.26 32.84 25.05
CA SER A 53 -0.19 32.47 24.11
C SER A 53 0.38 31.09 24.40
N GLN A 54 0.60 30.75 25.67
CA GLN A 54 1.08 29.43 26.07
C GLN A 54 0.07 28.33 25.78
N ALA A 55 -1.23 28.62 26.04
CA ALA A 55 -2.30 27.67 25.71
C ALA A 55 -2.44 27.43 24.21
N ALA A 56 -2.31 28.49 23.39
CA ALA A 56 -2.34 28.39 21.95
C ALA A 56 -1.14 27.59 21.40
N GLU A 57 0.07 27.81 21.95
CA GLU A 57 1.27 27.04 21.57
C GLU A 57 1.14 25.56 21.96
N ASN A 58 0.66 25.26 23.18
CA ASN A 58 0.43 23.89 23.61
C ASN A 58 -0.64 23.20 22.75
N ALA A 59 -1.73 23.90 22.41
CA ALA A 59 -2.77 23.37 21.53
C ALA A 59 -2.22 23.08 20.12
N ARG A 60 -1.36 23.95 19.60
CA ARG A 60 -0.70 23.76 18.31
C ARG A 60 0.24 22.54 18.32
N GLN A 61 1.05 22.40 19.36
CA GLN A 61 1.93 21.23 19.52
C GLN A 61 1.12 19.94 19.64
N GLN A 62 0.04 19.95 20.42
CA GLN A 62 -0.83 18.78 20.55
C GLN A 62 -1.49 18.43 19.22
N ALA A 63 -1.95 19.41 18.46
CA ALA A 63 -2.52 19.19 17.13
C ALA A 63 -1.52 18.60 16.15
N LEU A 64 -0.23 18.98 16.21
CA LEU A 64 0.83 18.39 15.39
C LEU A 64 0.99 16.88 15.71
N PHE A 65 1.11 16.51 16.99
CA PHE A 65 1.25 15.11 17.38
C PHE A 65 0.02 14.27 17.03
N GLU A 66 -1.19 14.81 17.22
CA GLU A 66 -2.44 14.10 16.90
C GLU A 66 -2.61 13.82 15.41
N ASN A 67 -2.07 14.66 14.52
CA ASN A 67 -2.18 14.51 13.07
C ASN A 67 -0.96 13.83 12.41
N MET A 68 0.01 13.36 13.19
CA MET A 68 1.12 12.56 12.66
C MET A 68 0.61 11.20 12.14
N LEU A 69 1.24 10.71 11.07
CA LEU A 69 0.98 9.38 10.52
C LEU A 69 1.61 8.29 11.36
N GLU A 70 2.75 8.60 12.01
CA GLU A 70 3.39 7.70 12.97
C GLU A 70 2.59 7.66 14.28
N GLY A 71 2.53 6.48 14.87
CA GLY A 71 2.03 6.31 16.22
C GLY A 71 3.00 6.92 17.23
N VAL A 72 2.53 7.87 18.05
CA VAL A 72 3.32 8.47 19.14
C VAL A 72 2.73 8.02 20.46
N LEU A 73 3.60 7.51 21.32
CA LEU A 73 3.26 7.01 22.65
C LEU A 73 4.27 7.53 23.65
N LEU A 74 3.78 8.17 24.71
CA LEU A 74 4.58 8.65 25.83
C LEU A 74 4.18 7.90 27.10
N LEU A 75 5.17 7.34 27.79
CA LEU A 75 5.03 6.69 29.09
C LEU A 75 5.63 7.59 30.15
N ASP A 76 5.05 7.55 31.34
CA ASP A 76 5.63 8.15 32.56
C ASP A 76 6.78 7.27 33.13
N GLY A 77 7.46 7.76 34.16
CA GLY A 77 8.53 7.04 34.86
C GLY A 77 8.08 5.72 35.52
N GLY A 78 6.78 5.47 35.65
CA GLY A 78 6.18 4.23 36.13
C GLY A 78 5.77 3.27 35.00
N GLY A 79 6.01 3.61 33.73
CA GLY A 79 5.65 2.80 32.56
C GLY A 79 4.16 2.84 32.21
N ARG A 80 3.42 3.86 32.67
CA ARG A 80 2.01 4.06 32.33
C ARG A 80 1.86 5.04 31.18
N VAL A 81 0.88 4.83 30.34
CA VAL A 81 0.57 5.69 29.20
C VAL A 81 0.18 7.09 29.68
N GLN A 82 0.98 8.09 29.35
CA GLN A 82 0.72 9.49 29.58
C GLN A 82 0.04 10.14 28.39
N PHE A 83 0.48 9.80 27.18
CA PHE A 83 -0.05 10.32 25.93
C PHE A 83 -0.02 9.26 24.84
N THR A 84 -1.01 9.28 23.96
CA THR A 84 -1.02 8.53 22.69
C THR A 84 -1.82 9.33 21.65
N ASN A 85 -1.30 9.38 20.42
CA ASN A 85 -1.98 10.06 19.32
C ASN A 85 -2.99 9.15 18.61
N THR A 86 -3.75 9.72 17.70
CA THR A 86 -4.76 9.01 16.91
C THR A 86 -4.19 7.86 16.07
N ALA A 87 -3.00 8.04 15.45
CA ALA A 87 -2.35 6.99 14.67
C ALA A 87 -1.99 5.77 15.54
N CYS A 88 -1.41 5.98 16.73
CA CYS A 88 -1.09 4.91 17.66
C CYS A 88 -2.36 4.11 18.06
N ARG A 89 -3.45 4.80 18.41
CA ARG A 89 -4.71 4.13 18.75
C ARG A 89 -5.25 3.30 17.59
N ARG A 90 -5.14 3.80 16.35
CA ARG A 90 -5.58 3.12 15.13
C ARG A 90 -4.75 1.86 14.81
N PHE A 91 -3.44 1.87 15.09
CA PHE A 91 -2.60 0.69 14.86
C PHE A 91 -3.03 -0.51 15.70
N PHE A 92 -3.54 -0.26 16.90
CA PHE A 92 -3.98 -1.30 17.84
C PHE A 92 -5.51 -1.48 17.87
N ASP A 93 -6.26 -0.88 16.95
CA ASP A 93 -7.73 -0.90 16.89
C ASP A 93 -8.37 -0.53 18.24
N ARG A 94 -7.85 0.55 18.87
CA ARG A 94 -8.29 1.06 20.17
C ARG A 94 -8.82 2.48 20.05
N GLU A 95 -10.14 2.66 20.25
CA GLU A 95 -10.76 3.98 20.28
C GLU A 95 -10.80 4.59 21.69
N ALA A 96 -10.78 3.76 22.73
CA ALA A 96 -10.89 4.20 24.11
C ALA A 96 -9.63 4.93 24.62
N ASP A 97 -9.81 5.87 25.55
CA ASP A 97 -8.70 6.51 26.27
C ASP A 97 -7.93 5.48 27.11
N VAL A 98 -6.65 5.37 26.83
CA VAL A 98 -5.73 4.39 27.46
C VAL A 98 -4.80 5.02 28.49
N ARG A 99 -4.94 6.33 28.80
CA ARG A 99 -4.09 7.04 29.75
C ARG A 99 -4.15 6.42 31.15
N GLY A 100 -3.03 6.41 31.83
CA GLY A 100 -2.87 5.84 33.17
C GLY A 100 -2.79 4.31 33.21
N ARG A 101 -3.01 3.61 32.10
CA ARG A 101 -2.87 2.14 31.99
C ARG A 101 -1.43 1.74 31.66
N THR A 102 -1.05 0.54 32.01
CA THR A 102 0.20 -0.05 31.51
C THR A 102 0.07 -0.40 30.02
N LEU A 103 1.20 -0.58 29.31
CA LEU A 103 1.19 -0.97 27.89
C LEU A 103 0.41 -2.27 27.65
N LEU A 104 0.55 -3.22 28.53
CA LEU A 104 -0.13 -4.52 28.41
C LEU A 104 -1.64 -4.39 28.59
N GLU A 105 -2.10 -3.58 29.54
CA GLU A 105 -3.53 -3.29 29.76
C GLU A 105 -4.12 -2.48 28.61
N ALA A 106 -3.34 -1.55 28.03
CA ALA A 106 -3.78 -0.66 26.96
C ALA A 106 -3.84 -1.37 25.61
N PHE A 107 -2.79 -2.07 25.21
CA PHE A 107 -2.57 -2.56 23.86
C PHE A 107 -2.51 -4.09 23.73
N ARG A 108 -2.40 -4.83 24.86
CA ARG A 108 -2.28 -6.29 24.90
C ARG A 108 -1.10 -6.83 24.07
N CYS A 109 -0.03 -6.06 23.94
CA CYS A 109 1.17 -6.37 23.18
C CYS A 109 2.36 -6.52 24.12
N ASN A 110 2.86 -7.74 24.26
CA ASN A 110 4.00 -8.06 25.11
C ASN A 110 5.30 -7.49 24.54
N GLU A 111 5.47 -7.54 23.23
CA GLU A 111 6.66 -7.03 22.55
C GLU A 111 6.82 -5.52 22.77
N LEU A 112 5.73 -4.75 22.69
CA LEU A 112 5.76 -3.32 22.96
C LEU A 112 6.23 -3.03 24.40
N SER A 113 5.79 -3.83 25.37
CA SER A 113 6.22 -3.73 26.76
C SER A 113 7.70 -4.08 26.91
N ALA A 114 8.19 -5.10 26.20
CA ALA A 114 9.60 -5.49 26.21
C ALA A 114 10.49 -4.37 25.65
N VAL A 115 10.08 -3.70 24.56
CA VAL A 115 10.79 -2.54 23.98
C VAL A 115 10.87 -1.40 24.98
N ALA A 116 9.81 -1.11 25.73
CA ALA A 116 9.82 -0.06 26.74
C ALA A 116 10.81 -0.38 27.89
N VAL A 117 10.84 -1.63 28.38
CA VAL A 117 11.78 -2.07 29.40
C VAL A 117 13.23 -2.00 28.89
N GLU A 118 13.48 -2.41 27.66
CA GLU A 118 14.79 -2.34 27.03
C GLU A 118 15.26 -0.87 26.89
N ALA A 119 14.37 0.04 26.42
CA ALA A 119 14.67 1.46 26.32
C ALA A 119 14.97 2.10 27.68
N ALA A 120 14.23 1.72 28.73
CA ALA A 120 14.50 2.21 30.10
C ALA A 120 15.90 1.82 30.59
N ARG A 121 16.42 0.65 30.19
CA ARG A 121 17.74 0.14 30.60
C ARG A 121 18.88 0.65 29.73
N ALA A 122 18.69 0.61 28.40
CA ALA A 122 19.71 0.94 27.40
C ALA A 122 19.72 2.43 27.01
N GLY A 123 18.71 3.21 27.45
CA GLY A 123 18.51 4.61 27.07
C GLY A 123 17.80 4.75 25.73
N ARG A 124 17.99 3.83 24.78
CA ARG A 124 17.40 3.88 23.44
C ARG A 124 17.26 2.49 22.82
N VAL A 125 16.20 2.31 22.03
CA VAL A 125 15.97 1.15 21.14
C VAL A 125 15.58 1.71 19.77
N ASN A 126 16.21 1.20 18.71
CA ASN A 126 15.91 1.65 17.35
C ASN A 126 15.48 0.47 16.46
N GLY A 127 14.47 0.69 15.64
CA GLY A 127 14.09 -0.21 14.55
C GLY A 127 13.62 -1.59 15.01
N ARG A 128 13.06 -1.73 16.21
CA ARG A 128 12.50 -3.00 16.67
C ARG A 128 11.22 -3.29 15.89
N GLU A 129 11.19 -4.40 15.19
CA GLU A 129 10.00 -4.86 14.48
C GLU A 129 9.07 -5.61 15.45
N ILE A 130 7.77 -5.32 15.38
CA ILE A 130 6.71 -5.97 16.15
C ILE A 130 5.60 -6.35 15.17
N GLU A 131 5.23 -7.63 15.17
CA GLU A 131 4.09 -8.13 14.42
C GLU A 131 2.83 -8.04 15.29
N LEU A 132 1.79 -7.40 14.75
CA LEU A 132 0.48 -7.34 15.39
C LEU A 132 -0.45 -8.36 14.73
N ASP A 133 -0.73 -9.42 15.46
CA ASP A 133 -1.77 -10.40 15.10
C ASP A 133 -3.12 -9.89 15.61
N GLY A 134 -3.96 -9.36 14.75
CA GLY A 134 -5.28 -8.93 15.21
C GLY A 134 -5.96 -7.93 14.28
N GLY A 135 -6.57 -8.41 13.22
CA GLY A 135 -7.33 -7.64 12.25
C GLY A 135 -7.50 -8.45 10.97
N GLU A 136 -8.06 -7.86 9.94
CA GLU A 136 -8.17 -8.49 8.62
C GLU A 136 -6.80 -8.74 7.97
N GLU A 137 -5.75 -7.98 8.38
CA GLU A 137 -4.37 -8.15 7.91
C GLU A 137 -3.39 -8.00 9.09
N ALA A 138 -2.38 -8.88 9.13
CA ALA A 138 -1.26 -8.75 10.06
C ALA A 138 -0.48 -7.46 9.75
N ARG A 139 -0.20 -6.64 10.78
CA ARG A 139 0.56 -5.39 10.66
C ARG A 139 1.97 -5.56 11.21
N LEU A 140 2.94 -5.00 10.51
CA LEU A 140 4.32 -4.91 10.99
C LEU A 140 4.62 -3.47 11.43
N LEU A 141 4.86 -3.27 12.72
CA LEU A 141 5.25 -1.98 13.26
C LEU A 141 6.76 -1.94 13.52
N GLN A 142 7.43 -0.91 13.02
CA GLN A 142 8.79 -0.58 13.41
C GLN A 142 8.75 0.42 14.56
N VAL A 143 9.31 0.04 15.71
CA VAL A 143 9.26 0.81 16.95
C VAL A 143 10.62 1.38 17.29
N ASN A 144 10.66 2.68 17.51
CA ASN A 144 11.79 3.41 18.08
C ASN A 144 11.40 3.90 19.48
N ALA A 145 12.24 3.69 20.46
CA ALA A 145 11.98 4.11 21.83
C ALA A 145 13.20 4.81 22.43
N VAL A 146 12.94 5.90 23.19
CA VAL A 146 13.97 6.69 23.85
C VAL A 146 13.54 6.98 25.27
N ALA A 147 14.39 6.68 26.23
CA ALA A 147 14.21 7.10 27.62
C ALA A 147 14.46 8.61 27.76
N LEU A 148 13.51 9.31 28.35
CA LEU A 148 13.61 10.74 28.61
C LEU A 148 14.38 10.96 29.94
N ALA A 149 15.42 11.80 29.88
CA ALA A 149 16.19 12.12 31.06
C ALA A 149 15.42 13.13 31.94
N GLY A 150 15.14 12.73 33.17
CA GLY A 150 14.60 13.61 34.20
C GLY A 150 15.68 14.28 35.03
N PRO A 151 15.30 15.19 35.95
CA PRO A 151 16.19 15.70 36.97
C PRO A 151 16.85 14.56 37.76
N GLU A 152 18.12 14.70 38.10
CA GLU A 152 18.92 13.71 38.83
C GLU A 152 19.27 12.40 38.09
N GLY A 153 19.18 12.37 36.74
CA GLY A 153 19.59 11.21 35.92
C GLY A 153 18.66 9.98 36.02
N ARG A 154 17.47 10.13 36.61
CA ARG A 154 16.40 9.12 36.54
C ARG A 154 15.61 9.30 35.23
N SER A 155 15.16 8.18 34.66
CA SER A 155 14.25 8.26 33.49
C SER A 155 12.90 8.81 33.95
N ASP A 156 12.49 9.95 33.37
CA ASP A 156 11.22 10.62 33.64
C ASP A 156 10.08 10.07 32.78
N GLY A 157 10.43 9.22 31.81
CA GLY A 157 9.47 8.58 30.92
C GLY A 157 10.14 7.93 29.72
N ILE A 158 9.32 7.40 28.81
CA ILE A 158 9.78 6.78 27.57
C ILE A 158 8.92 7.33 26.43
N LEU A 159 9.58 7.91 25.43
CA LEU A 159 8.93 8.26 24.16
C LEU A 159 9.10 7.10 23.19
N MET A 160 8.00 6.61 22.63
CA MET A 160 7.98 5.59 21.60
C MET A 160 7.34 6.16 20.33
N VAL A 161 7.98 5.89 19.19
CA VAL A 161 7.46 6.22 17.86
C VAL A 161 7.30 4.93 17.09
N LEU A 162 6.10 4.70 16.59
CA LEU A 162 5.71 3.50 15.87
C LEU A 162 5.44 3.87 14.41
N HIS A 163 6.12 3.19 13.50
CA HIS A 163 5.95 3.35 12.07
C HIS A 163 5.33 2.09 11.48
N ASP A 164 4.26 2.23 10.69
CA ASP A 164 3.67 1.09 9.97
C ASP A 164 4.56 0.74 8.76
N ALA A 165 5.29 -0.34 8.87
CA ALA A 165 6.19 -0.85 7.85
C ALA A 165 5.57 -1.99 7.02
N THR A 166 4.27 -2.30 7.20
CA THR A 166 3.60 -3.44 6.58
C THR A 166 3.75 -3.43 5.06
N ARG A 167 3.40 -2.31 4.43
CA ARG A 167 3.48 -2.18 2.96
C ARG A 167 4.92 -2.28 2.43
N LEU A 168 5.87 -1.67 3.13
CA LEU A 168 7.29 -1.74 2.76
C LEU A 168 7.79 -3.19 2.82
N ARG A 169 7.47 -3.90 3.90
CA ARG A 169 7.85 -5.30 4.09
C ARG A 169 7.22 -6.22 3.05
N GLN A 170 5.94 -6.00 2.74
CA GLN A 170 5.25 -6.74 1.68
C GLN A 170 5.93 -6.55 0.32
N LEU A 171 6.28 -5.30 -0.04
CA LEU A 171 7.00 -5.00 -1.28
C LEU A 171 8.39 -5.66 -1.32
N GLU A 172 9.14 -5.61 -0.22
CA GLU A 172 10.46 -6.27 -0.12
C GLU A 172 10.36 -7.80 -0.19
N SER A 173 9.35 -8.40 0.46
CA SER A 173 9.10 -9.84 0.38
C SER A 173 8.74 -10.24 -1.04
N THR A 174 7.77 -9.56 -1.66
CA THR A 174 7.37 -9.81 -3.05
C THR A 174 8.57 -9.72 -4.01
N ARG A 175 9.46 -8.73 -3.80
CA ARG A 175 10.69 -8.60 -4.61
C ARG A 175 11.67 -9.75 -4.39
N ARG A 176 11.86 -10.18 -3.13
CA ARG A 176 12.74 -11.33 -2.82
C ARG A 176 12.20 -12.62 -3.43
N ASP A 177 10.91 -12.85 -3.27
CA ASP A 177 10.23 -14.04 -3.81
C ASP A 177 10.28 -14.04 -5.34
N PHE A 178 10.14 -12.88 -5.98
CA PHE A 178 10.32 -12.73 -7.41
C PHE A 178 11.72 -13.16 -7.87
N VAL A 179 12.79 -12.64 -7.25
CA VAL A 179 14.17 -13.01 -7.61
C VAL A 179 14.45 -14.49 -7.38
N ALA A 180 13.97 -15.06 -6.27
CA ALA A 180 14.10 -16.47 -5.97
C ALA A 180 13.39 -17.33 -7.02
N ASN A 181 12.15 -17.00 -7.37
CA ASN A 181 11.35 -17.73 -8.35
C ASN A 181 11.96 -17.65 -9.77
N VAL A 182 12.43 -16.47 -10.20
CA VAL A 182 13.17 -16.31 -11.48
C VAL A 182 14.38 -17.25 -11.51
N SER A 183 15.17 -17.26 -10.43
CA SER A 183 16.37 -18.10 -10.34
C SER A 183 16.03 -19.59 -10.44
N HIS A 184 14.95 -20.02 -9.82
CA HIS A 184 14.48 -21.41 -9.89
C HIS A 184 13.95 -21.77 -11.26
N GLU A 185 13.14 -20.93 -11.90
CA GLU A 185 12.55 -21.19 -13.22
C GLU A 185 13.59 -21.14 -14.35
N LEU A 186 14.69 -20.41 -14.20
CA LEU A 186 15.83 -20.42 -15.12
C LEU A 186 16.72 -21.66 -14.92
N ARG A 187 16.97 -22.07 -13.67
CA ARG A 187 17.90 -23.17 -13.36
C ARG A 187 17.41 -24.52 -13.88
N THR A 188 16.12 -24.79 -13.77
CA THR A 188 15.53 -26.09 -14.17
C THR A 188 15.76 -26.40 -15.65
N PRO A 189 15.33 -25.56 -16.64
CA PRO A 189 15.57 -25.83 -18.05
C PRO A 189 17.07 -25.86 -18.38
N LEU A 190 17.87 -24.99 -17.78
CA LEU A 190 19.31 -24.95 -17.99
C LEU A 190 19.99 -26.28 -17.57
N SER A 191 19.58 -26.85 -16.44
CA SER A 191 20.10 -28.15 -15.98
C SER A 191 19.70 -29.28 -16.90
N LEU A 192 18.50 -29.27 -17.49
CA LEU A 192 18.03 -30.27 -18.45
C LEU A 192 18.76 -30.14 -19.78
N ILE A 193 19.00 -28.93 -20.26
CA ILE A 193 19.82 -28.69 -21.47
C ILE A 193 21.23 -29.25 -21.24
N LYS A 194 21.87 -28.87 -20.10
CA LYS A 194 23.21 -29.29 -19.75
C LYS A 194 23.32 -30.84 -19.70
N GLY A 195 22.42 -31.49 -18.95
CA GLY A 195 22.41 -32.97 -18.86
C GLY A 195 22.16 -33.65 -20.19
N SER A 196 21.32 -33.07 -21.07
CA SER A 196 21.11 -33.59 -22.42
C SER A 196 22.36 -33.45 -23.28
N VAL A 197 23.08 -32.34 -23.21
CA VAL A 197 24.35 -32.14 -23.92
C VAL A 197 25.43 -33.12 -23.40
N GLU A 198 25.57 -33.28 -22.09
CA GLU A 198 26.51 -34.24 -21.48
C GLU A 198 26.22 -35.66 -21.97
N THR A 199 24.95 -36.08 -22.00
CA THR A 199 24.57 -37.41 -22.51
C THR A 199 24.91 -37.59 -23.99
N LEU A 200 24.72 -36.56 -24.82
CA LEU A 200 25.11 -36.59 -26.23
C LEU A 200 26.63 -36.73 -26.39
N LEU A 201 27.40 -36.01 -25.59
CA LEU A 201 28.89 -36.08 -25.60
C LEU A 201 29.40 -37.43 -25.11
N ASP A 202 28.73 -38.09 -24.18
CA ASP A 202 29.07 -39.42 -23.64
C ASP A 202 28.74 -40.58 -24.59
N GLY A 203 28.40 -40.26 -25.85
CA GLY A 203 28.27 -41.27 -26.92
C GLY A 203 26.85 -41.46 -27.45
N ALA A 204 25.82 -40.86 -26.85
CA ALA A 204 24.44 -40.91 -27.36
C ALA A 204 24.31 -40.29 -28.77
N ALA A 205 25.22 -39.37 -29.13
CA ALA A 205 25.26 -38.75 -30.45
C ALA A 205 25.50 -39.78 -31.60
N SER A 206 26.10 -40.94 -31.31
CA SER A 206 26.33 -42.02 -32.30
C SER A 206 25.06 -42.81 -32.64
N GLN A 207 23.97 -42.62 -31.88
CA GLN A 207 22.68 -43.29 -32.10
C GLN A 207 21.63 -42.27 -32.59
N PRO A 208 21.30 -42.23 -33.91
CA PRO A 208 20.50 -41.16 -34.49
C PRO A 208 19.13 -40.92 -33.81
N ALA A 209 18.41 -42.00 -33.46
CA ALA A 209 17.09 -41.88 -32.79
C ALA A 209 17.22 -41.33 -31.36
N VAL A 210 18.29 -41.64 -30.62
CA VAL A 210 18.56 -41.15 -29.29
C VAL A 210 19.02 -39.70 -29.36
N ALA A 211 19.91 -39.37 -30.29
CA ALA A 211 20.40 -38.02 -30.54
C ALA A 211 19.25 -37.07 -30.87
N SER A 212 18.35 -37.45 -31.78
CA SER A 212 17.16 -36.64 -32.12
C SER A 212 16.32 -36.31 -30.86
N ARG A 213 16.06 -37.30 -30.00
CA ARG A 213 15.30 -37.11 -28.78
C ARG A 213 15.95 -36.10 -27.81
N PHE A 214 17.28 -36.14 -27.63
CA PHE A 214 17.96 -35.18 -26.78
C PHE A 214 18.03 -33.81 -27.40
N LEU A 215 18.18 -33.69 -28.72
CA LEU A 215 18.10 -32.42 -29.43
C LEU A 215 16.70 -31.78 -29.30
N ASP A 216 15.63 -32.58 -29.42
CA ASP A 216 14.25 -32.10 -29.19
C ASP A 216 14.02 -31.65 -27.74
N ILE A 217 14.70 -32.25 -26.76
CA ILE A 217 14.64 -31.79 -25.36
C ILE A 217 15.36 -30.46 -25.21
N ILE A 218 16.55 -30.30 -25.79
CA ILE A 218 17.34 -29.08 -25.76
C ILE A 218 16.53 -27.94 -26.40
N ASP A 219 16.01 -28.16 -27.61
CA ASP A 219 15.22 -27.16 -28.36
C ASP A 219 14.05 -26.65 -27.56
N ARG A 220 13.19 -27.53 -27.04
CA ARG A 220 12.05 -27.17 -26.18
C ARG A 220 12.42 -26.38 -24.94
N HIS A 221 13.58 -26.68 -24.32
CA HIS A 221 14.00 -25.94 -23.13
C HIS A 221 14.67 -24.62 -23.48
N CYS A 222 15.29 -24.49 -24.65
CA CYS A 222 15.76 -23.22 -25.19
C CYS A 222 14.56 -22.28 -25.47
N ASP A 223 13.54 -22.76 -26.18
CA ASP A 223 12.31 -21.98 -26.41
C ASP A 223 11.67 -21.52 -25.11
N ARG A 224 11.57 -22.43 -24.13
CA ARG A 224 11.03 -22.10 -22.83
C ARG A 224 11.83 -20.99 -22.11
N LEU A 225 13.16 -21.01 -22.20
CA LEU A 225 14.01 -19.96 -21.64
C LEU A 225 13.79 -18.62 -22.36
N THR A 226 13.68 -18.66 -23.69
CA THR A 226 13.39 -17.47 -24.49
C THR A 226 12.08 -16.83 -24.07
N PHE A 227 10.98 -17.58 -24.01
CA PHE A 227 9.67 -17.08 -23.54
C PHE A 227 9.73 -16.53 -22.11
N LEU A 228 10.46 -17.21 -21.21
CA LEU A 228 10.58 -16.72 -19.84
C LEU A 228 11.31 -15.37 -19.77
N ILE A 229 12.37 -15.20 -20.56
CA ILE A 229 13.13 -13.94 -20.64
C ILE A 229 12.27 -12.83 -21.23
N GLU A 230 11.52 -13.10 -22.30
CA GLU A 230 10.59 -12.13 -22.92
C GLU A 230 9.48 -11.70 -21.95
N ASP A 231 8.89 -12.65 -21.21
CA ASP A 231 7.92 -12.40 -20.17
C ASP A 231 8.48 -11.47 -19.08
N LEU A 232 9.71 -11.75 -18.61
CA LEU A 232 10.41 -10.96 -17.59
C LEU A 232 10.72 -9.54 -18.07
N LEU A 233 11.18 -9.37 -19.31
CA LEU A 233 11.45 -8.06 -19.91
C LEU A 233 10.16 -7.26 -20.07
N THR A 234 9.09 -7.90 -20.52
CA THR A 234 7.77 -7.27 -20.66
C THR A 234 7.25 -6.81 -19.30
N LEU A 235 7.30 -7.67 -18.30
CA LEU A 235 6.87 -7.33 -16.94
C LEU A 235 7.68 -6.16 -16.36
N SER A 236 9.01 -6.17 -16.53
CA SER A 236 9.91 -5.10 -16.08
C SER A 236 9.56 -3.75 -16.72
N ARG A 237 9.25 -3.73 -18.02
CA ARG A 237 8.84 -2.50 -18.74
C ARG A 237 7.47 -2.00 -18.28
N LEU A 238 6.53 -2.91 -18.06
CA LEU A 238 5.20 -2.58 -17.54
C LEU A 238 5.27 -1.96 -16.14
N GLU A 239 6.06 -2.54 -15.24
CA GLU A 239 6.19 -2.07 -13.85
C GLU A 239 6.93 -0.75 -13.72
N SER A 240 7.93 -0.51 -14.57
CA SER A 240 8.66 0.77 -14.58
C SER A 240 7.87 1.92 -15.20
N GLY A 241 6.67 1.68 -15.72
CA GLY A 241 5.88 2.67 -16.44
C GLY A 241 6.53 3.12 -17.76
N GLN A 242 7.56 2.40 -18.23
CA GLN A 242 8.27 2.71 -19.46
C GLN A 242 7.58 2.19 -20.70
N LEU A 243 6.55 1.35 -20.54
CA LEU A 243 5.79 0.85 -21.66
C LEU A 243 4.75 1.91 -22.07
N ALA A 244 5.04 2.63 -23.13
CA ALA A 244 4.04 3.48 -23.77
C ALA A 244 3.01 2.58 -24.47
N ILE A 245 1.74 2.74 -24.16
CA ILE A 245 0.63 2.08 -24.86
C ILE A 245 0.29 2.91 -26.09
N ASN A 246 0.43 2.31 -27.27
CA ASN A 246 0.07 2.93 -28.53
C ASN A 246 -1.40 2.65 -28.85
N PHE A 247 -2.27 3.55 -28.45
CA PHE A 247 -3.71 3.36 -28.65
C PHE A 247 -4.12 3.56 -30.12
N ASP A 248 -4.59 2.47 -30.74
CA ASP A 248 -5.22 2.45 -32.02
C ASP A 248 -6.68 1.97 -31.93
N THR A 249 -7.44 2.15 -33.04
CA THR A 249 -8.79 1.58 -33.18
C THR A 249 -8.70 0.16 -33.71
N VAL A 250 -8.84 -0.84 -32.86
CA VAL A 250 -8.71 -2.26 -33.20
C VAL A 250 -10.08 -2.87 -33.48
N PRO A 251 -10.31 -3.48 -34.69
CA PRO A 251 -11.51 -4.26 -34.96
C PRO A 251 -11.43 -5.62 -34.31
N LEU A 252 -12.16 -5.84 -33.20
CA LEU A 252 -11.96 -6.95 -32.29
C LEU A 252 -12.25 -8.33 -32.91
N ASN A 253 -13.29 -8.46 -33.75
CA ASN A 253 -13.62 -9.75 -34.40
C ASN A 253 -12.50 -10.27 -35.30
N GLY A 254 -11.99 -9.40 -36.21
CA GLY A 254 -10.87 -9.74 -37.08
C GLY A 254 -9.61 -10.08 -36.30
N HIS A 255 -9.30 -9.26 -35.30
CA HIS A 255 -8.12 -9.43 -34.45
C HIS A 255 -8.13 -10.78 -33.67
N VAL A 256 -9.26 -11.18 -33.10
CA VAL A 256 -9.41 -12.49 -32.45
C VAL A 256 -9.25 -13.62 -33.46
N SER A 257 -9.73 -13.45 -34.70
CA SER A 257 -9.57 -14.47 -35.74
C SER A 257 -8.11 -14.66 -36.14
N GLU A 258 -7.34 -13.59 -36.28
CA GLU A 258 -5.89 -13.64 -36.54
C GLU A 258 -5.15 -14.39 -35.42
N VAL A 259 -5.44 -14.09 -34.16
CA VAL A 259 -4.85 -14.79 -33.02
C VAL A 259 -5.26 -16.29 -33.02
N PHE A 260 -6.50 -16.63 -33.37
CA PHE A 260 -6.94 -18.01 -33.46
C PHE A 260 -6.20 -18.80 -34.54
N ASP A 261 -5.84 -18.18 -35.65
CA ASP A 261 -5.06 -18.83 -36.71
C ASP A 261 -3.72 -19.34 -36.19
N ASP A 262 -3.03 -18.59 -35.32
CA ASP A 262 -1.79 -19.01 -34.69
C ASP A 262 -1.96 -20.22 -33.78
N PHE A 263 -3.13 -20.36 -33.15
CA PHE A 263 -3.42 -21.47 -32.23
C PHE A 263 -4.12 -22.67 -32.88
N HIS A 264 -4.49 -22.62 -34.15
CA HIS A 264 -5.24 -23.69 -34.83
C HIS A 264 -4.57 -25.06 -34.72
N ARG A 265 -3.26 -25.14 -34.97
CA ARG A 265 -2.51 -26.40 -34.88
C ARG A 265 -2.53 -26.95 -33.46
N LYS A 266 -2.24 -26.12 -32.47
CA LYS A 266 -2.17 -26.52 -31.06
C LYS A 266 -3.52 -26.94 -30.51
N ALA A 267 -4.59 -26.26 -30.91
CA ALA A 267 -5.95 -26.62 -30.57
C ALA A 267 -6.36 -27.97 -31.22
N ALA A 268 -6.02 -28.18 -32.49
CA ALA A 268 -6.30 -29.42 -33.20
C ALA A 268 -5.59 -30.64 -32.59
N GLU A 269 -4.34 -30.50 -32.15
CA GLU A 269 -3.59 -31.57 -31.45
C GLU A 269 -4.29 -32.03 -30.16
N ARG A 270 -5.09 -31.18 -29.53
CA ARG A 270 -5.88 -31.47 -28.31
C ARG A 270 -7.36 -31.68 -28.57
N GLY A 271 -7.78 -31.56 -29.82
CA GLY A 271 -9.18 -31.64 -30.23
C GLY A 271 -10.06 -30.49 -29.72
N VAL A 272 -9.45 -29.36 -29.31
CA VAL A 272 -10.15 -28.19 -28.77
C VAL A 272 -10.70 -27.35 -29.92
N ARG A 273 -11.96 -26.92 -29.82
CA ARG A 273 -12.62 -26.03 -30.77
C ARG A 273 -12.42 -24.56 -30.35
N LEU A 274 -12.00 -23.74 -31.29
CA LEU A 274 -11.91 -22.28 -31.11
C LEU A 274 -13.15 -21.62 -31.68
N LEU A 275 -13.84 -20.82 -30.87
CA LEU A 275 -15.11 -20.16 -31.20
C LEU A 275 -14.99 -18.65 -31.04
N ASN A 276 -15.00 -17.92 -32.15
CA ASN A 276 -15.03 -16.46 -32.13
C ASN A 276 -16.50 -15.98 -32.09
N GLU A 277 -16.96 -15.54 -30.92
CA GLU A 277 -18.30 -15.01 -30.69
C GLU A 277 -18.28 -13.47 -30.49
N VAL A 278 -17.23 -12.80 -30.94
CA VAL A 278 -17.13 -11.35 -30.92
C VAL A 278 -18.02 -10.77 -32.03
N PRO A 279 -18.93 -9.83 -31.73
CA PRO A 279 -19.78 -9.19 -32.74
C PRO A 279 -18.97 -8.51 -33.84
N GLU A 280 -19.41 -8.68 -35.09
CA GLU A 280 -18.85 -7.94 -36.22
C GLU A 280 -19.02 -6.43 -36.01
N GLY A 281 -17.98 -5.65 -36.34
CA GLY A 281 -18.01 -4.20 -36.23
C GLY A 281 -17.67 -3.65 -34.87
N LEU A 282 -17.56 -4.48 -33.80
CA LEU A 282 -17.13 -4.03 -32.48
C LEU A 282 -15.66 -3.63 -32.50
N ARG A 283 -15.35 -2.42 -31.97
CA ARG A 283 -14.01 -1.84 -31.96
C ARG A 283 -13.65 -1.34 -30.58
N ALA A 284 -12.39 -1.50 -30.19
CA ALA A 284 -11.86 -0.93 -28.96
C ALA A 284 -10.65 -0.01 -29.24
N ARG A 285 -10.37 0.90 -28.32
CA ARG A 285 -9.10 1.63 -28.29
C ARG A 285 -8.08 0.79 -27.53
N ALA A 286 -7.15 0.20 -28.26
CA ALA A 286 -6.13 -0.67 -27.66
C ALA A 286 -4.82 -0.60 -28.45
N ASP A 287 -3.74 -1.01 -27.80
CA ASP A 287 -2.49 -1.33 -28.47
C ASP A 287 -2.62 -2.76 -29.03
N SER A 288 -2.54 -2.87 -30.35
CA SER A 288 -2.75 -4.14 -31.08
C SER A 288 -1.79 -5.24 -30.60
N ASP A 289 -0.48 -4.94 -30.53
CA ASP A 289 0.53 -5.93 -30.12
C ASP A 289 0.33 -6.39 -28.68
N ARG A 290 -0.13 -5.50 -27.79
CA ARG A 290 -0.41 -5.84 -26.41
C ARG A 290 -1.72 -6.62 -26.25
N LEU A 291 -2.71 -6.32 -27.07
CA LEU A 291 -3.94 -7.10 -27.10
C LEU A 291 -3.68 -8.51 -27.64
N ASP A 292 -2.82 -8.68 -28.65
CA ASP A 292 -2.33 -9.98 -29.10
C ASP A 292 -1.70 -10.76 -27.96
N GLN A 293 -0.85 -10.12 -27.17
CA GLN A 293 -0.19 -10.76 -26.02
C GLN A 293 -1.20 -11.17 -24.93
N VAL A 294 -2.24 -10.35 -24.67
CA VAL A 294 -3.33 -10.69 -23.74
C VAL A 294 -4.11 -11.91 -24.22
N LEU A 295 -4.59 -11.85 -25.47
CA LEU A 295 -5.38 -12.94 -26.06
C LEU A 295 -4.58 -14.23 -26.16
N SER A 296 -3.32 -14.16 -26.63
CA SER A 296 -2.44 -15.31 -26.73
C SER A 296 -2.21 -15.98 -25.38
N ASN A 297 -1.95 -15.22 -24.30
CA ASN A 297 -1.79 -15.76 -22.96
C ASN A 297 -3.06 -16.45 -22.45
N LEU A 298 -4.23 -15.85 -22.67
CA LEU A 298 -5.50 -16.39 -22.21
C LEU A 298 -5.91 -17.63 -23.01
N ILE A 299 -5.80 -17.58 -24.34
CA ILE A 299 -6.14 -18.69 -25.24
C ILE A 299 -5.19 -19.87 -25.03
N ASP A 300 -3.89 -19.62 -24.87
CA ASP A 300 -2.92 -20.66 -24.58
C ASP A 300 -3.22 -21.38 -23.27
N ASN A 301 -3.57 -20.62 -22.23
CA ASN A 301 -4.00 -21.19 -20.95
C ASN A 301 -5.29 -22.00 -21.11
N ALA A 302 -6.28 -21.50 -21.84
CA ALA A 302 -7.53 -22.20 -22.09
C ALA A 302 -7.33 -23.53 -22.84
N ILE A 303 -6.44 -23.56 -23.85
CA ILE A 303 -6.06 -24.80 -24.56
C ILE A 303 -5.28 -25.75 -23.66
N LYS A 304 -4.34 -25.25 -22.85
CA LYS A 304 -3.49 -26.06 -21.97
C LYS A 304 -4.27 -26.72 -20.83
N TYR A 305 -5.14 -25.95 -20.17
CA TYR A 305 -5.81 -26.38 -18.95
C TYR A 305 -7.29 -26.78 -19.18
N GLY A 306 -7.83 -26.47 -20.36
CA GLY A 306 -9.15 -26.92 -20.80
C GLY A 306 -9.27 -28.44 -20.91
N ARG A 307 -10.48 -28.91 -21.19
CA ARG A 307 -10.73 -30.34 -21.42
C ARG A 307 -10.25 -30.75 -22.82
N PRO A 308 -9.61 -31.90 -22.97
CA PRO A 308 -9.39 -32.48 -24.31
C PRO A 308 -10.75 -32.67 -25.03
N GLY A 309 -10.84 -32.21 -26.28
CA GLY A 309 -12.09 -32.22 -27.05
C GLY A 309 -13.10 -31.14 -26.66
N GLY A 310 -12.73 -30.24 -25.77
CA GLY A 310 -13.53 -29.12 -25.31
C GLY A 310 -13.61 -27.95 -26.28
N SER A 311 -13.88 -26.75 -25.74
CA SER A 311 -13.98 -25.50 -26.49
C SER A 311 -13.36 -24.33 -25.75
N VAL A 312 -12.76 -23.42 -26.51
CA VAL A 312 -12.32 -22.11 -26.08
C VAL A 312 -13.11 -21.06 -26.87
N ARG A 313 -13.78 -20.18 -26.18
CA ARG A 313 -14.65 -19.16 -26.76
C ARG A 313 -14.15 -17.78 -26.36
N VAL A 314 -14.10 -16.87 -27.35
CA VAL A 314 -13.85 -15.46 -27.11
C VAL A 314 -15.13 -14.68 -27.39
N GLU A 315 -15.60 -13.97 -26.38
CA GLU A 315 -16.81 -13.14 -26.42
C GLU A 315 -16.41 -11.68 -26.21
N ALA A 316 -17.22 -10.76 -26.77
CA ALA A 316 -17.11 -9.35 -26.45
C ALA A 316 -18.50 -8.70 -26.46
N ARG A 317 -18.67 -7.68 -25.61
CA ARG A 317 -19.89 -6.87 -25.54
C ARG A 317 -19.56 -5.42 -25.17
N GLU A 318 -20.40 -4.50 -25.60
CA GLU A 318 -20.35 -3.15 -25.08
C GLU A 318 -20.83 -3.17 -23.61
N GLY A 319 -20.08 -2.49 -22.74
CA GLY A 319 -20.47 -2.18 -21.38
C GLY A 319 -21.42 -0.97 -21.35
N GLU A 320 -21.17 -0.01 -20.46
CA GLU A 320 -21.89 1.26 -20.52
C GLU A 320 -21.59 1.96 -21.86
N PRO A 321 -22.62 2.51 -22.55
CA PRO A 321 -22.48 3.00 -23.90
C PRO A 321 -21.35 4.03 -24.05
N GLY A 322 -20.34 3.68 -24.83
CA GLY A 322 -19.21 4.57 -25.19
C GLY A 322 -18.07 4.63 -24.16
N GLU A 323 -18.11 3.90 -23.04
CA GLU A 323 -17.03 3.91 -22.06
C GLU A 323 -16.10 2.71 -22.19
N TRP A 324 -16.63 1.49 -22.16
CA TRP A 324 -15.86 0.25 -22.10
C TRP A 324 -16.39 -0.84 -23.00
N ILE A 325 -15.48 -1.66 -23.52
CA ILE A 325 -15.77 -2.96 -24.12
C ILE A 325 -15.35 -4.03 -23.13
N GLU A 326 -16.24 -4.93 -22.76
CA GLU A 326 -15.92 -6.12 -21.99
C GLU A 326 -15.63 -7.27 -22.95
N MET A 327 -14.45 -7.88 -22.82
CA MET A 327 -14.06 -9.12 -23.50
C MET A 327 -13.95 -10.28 -22.52
N ALA A 328 -14.19 -11.49 -22.99
CA ALA A 328 -14.01 -12.70 -22.19
C ALA A 328 -13.38 -13.82 -23.02
N VAL A 329 -12.42 -14.52 -22.40
CA VAL A 329 -11.92 -15.81 -22.89
C VAL A 329 -12.46 -16.89 -21.96
N VAL A 330 -13.25 -17.81 -22.49
CA VAL A 330 -14.00 -18.81 -21.73
C VAL A 330 -13.59 -20.20 -22.16
N ASP A 331 -13.22 -21.04 -21.20
CA ASP A 331 -12.96 -22.47 -21.39
C ASP A 331 -13.98 -23.34 -20.64
N ASP A 332 -14.13 -24.58 -21.05
CA ASP A 332 -14.97 -25.60 -20.43
C ASP A 332 -14.16 -26.61 -19.58
N GLY A 333 -13.01 -26.18 -19.07
CA GLY A 333 -12.07 -26.97 -18.30
C GLY A 333 -12.55 -27.36 -16.90
N PRO A 334 -11.63 -27.83 -16.05
CA PRO A 334 -11.94 -28.25 -14.68
C PRO A 334 -12.30 -27.07 -13.75
N GLY A 335 -12.10 -25.84 -14.19
CA GLY A 335 -12.23 -24.64 -13.37
C GLY A 335 -11.08 -24.48 -12.37
N ILE A 336 -11.11 -23.39 -11.61
CA ILE A 336 -10.12 -23.01 -10.65
C ILE A 336 -10.76 -22.97 -9.26
N PRO A 337 -10.11 -23.51 -8.21
CA PRO A 337 -10.60 -23.41 -6.85
C PRO A 337 -10.78 -21.95 -6.41
N THR A 338 -11.83 -21.65 -5.66
CA THR A 338 -12.16 -20.29 -5.22
C THR A 338 -11.00 -19.62 -4.47
N GLU A 339 -10.30 -20.39 -3.64
CA GLU A 339 -9.14 -19.93 -2.85
C GLU A 339 -7.95 -19.50 -3.74
N ALA A 340 -7.88 -20.03 -4.96
CA ALA A 340 -6.84 -19.72 -5.93
C ALA A 340 -7.24 -18.58 -6.89
N ALA A 341 -8.54 -18.26 -7.00
CA ALA A 341 -9.07 -17.35 -8.01
C ALA A 341 -8.48 -15.93 -7.94
N GLU A 342 -8.23 -15.41 -6.74
CA GLU A 342 -7.62 -14.10 -6.55
C GLU A 342 -6.11 -14.14 -6.82
N ARG A 343 -5.48 -15.28 -6.55
CA ARG A 343 -4.03 -15.46 -6.63
C ARG A 343 -3.51 -15.82 -8.02
N VAL A 344 -4.36 -16.24 -8.95
CA VAL A 344 -3.90 -16.65 -10.30
C VAL A 344 -3.22 -15.52 -11.08
N PHE A 345 -3.45 -14.27 -10.71
CA PHE A 345 -2.78 -13.10 -11.28
C PHE A 345 -1.47 -12.72 -10.57
N GLU A 346 -1.10 -13.42 -9.47
CA GLU A 346 0.21 -13.27 -8.84
C GLU A 346 1.30 -13.85 -9.72
N ARG A 347 2.51 -13.27 -9.66
CA ARG A 347 3.66 -13.73 -10.43
C ARG A 347 4.09 -15.11 -9.96
N PHE A 348 4.39 -16.00 -10.92
CA PHE A 348 4.81 -17.39 -10.69
C PHE A 348 3.78 -18.27 -9.96
N TYR A 349 2.57 -17.74 -9.69
CA TYR A 349 1.54 -18.54 -9.05
C TYR A 349 1.02 -19.64 -9.99
N ARG A 350 0.80 -20.81 -9.44
CA ARG A 350 0.25 -21.97 -10.13
C ARG A 350 -0.60 -22.79 -9.17
N VAL A 351 -1.80 -23.18 -9.61
CA VAL A 351 -2.73 -23.99 -8.82
C VAL A 351 -2.17 -25.39 -8.57
N ASP A 352 -1.51 -25.98 -9.58
CA ASP A 352 -0.83 -27.28 -9.52
C ASP A 352 0.57 -27.15 -10.13
N THR A 353 1.58 -27.12 -9.26
CA THR A 353 2.97 -26.91 -9.66
C THR A 353 3.56 -28.08 -10.47
N ALA A 354 3.12 -29.33 -10.21
CA ALA A 354 3.64 -30.51 -10.90
C ALA A 354 3.12 -30.57 -12.34
N ARG A 355 1.80 -30.52 -12.51
CA ARG A 355 1.14 -30.60 -13.82
C ARG A 355 1.48 -29.40 -14.72
N SER A 356 1.58 -28.20 -14.12
CA SER A 356 1.92 -26.99 -14.88
C SER A 356 3.36 -26.96 -15.37
N ARG A 357 4.31 -27.64 -14.67
CA ARG A 357 5.70 -27.77 -15.14
C ARG A 357 5.80 -28.63 -16.38
N GLU A 358 5.07 -29.72 -16.45
CA GLU A 358 5.02 -30.61 -17.63
C GLU A 358 4.44 -29.90 -18.86
N GLN A 359 3.51 -28.98 -18.64
CA GLN A 359 2.84 -28.23 -19.71
C GLN A 359 3.55 -26.92 -20.10
N GLY A 360 4.72 -26.63 -19.52
CA GLY A 360 5.60 -25.53 -19.93
C GLY A 360 5.16 -24.12 -19.50
N GLY A 361 4.23 -24.00 -18.54
CA GLY A 361 3.79 -22.68 -18.05
C GLY A 361 4.89 -21.97 -17.25
N THR A 362 5.06 -20.66 -17.41
CA THR A 362 5.99 -19.80 -16.65
C THR A 362 5.38 -19.30 -15.34
N GLY A 363 4.04 -19.23 -15.27
CA GLY A 363 3.32 -18.57 -14.18
C GLY A 363 3.36 -17.04 -14.25
N LEU A 364 3.85 -16.47 -15.35
CA LEU A 364 3.90 -15.02 -15.58
C LEU A 364 2.79 -14.51 -16.49
N GLY A 365 2.25 -15.35 -17.40
CA GLY A 365 1.31 -14.93 -18.43
C GLY A 365 0.08 -14.19 -17.89
N LEU A 366 -0.56 -14.69 -16.82
CA LEU A 366 -1.74 -14.02 -16.23
C LEU A 366 -1.37 -12.71 -15.51
N SER A 367 -0.19 -12.62 -14.89
CA SER A 367 0.29 -11.36 -14.33
C SER A 367 0.59 -10.33 -15.42
N ILE A 368 1.11 -10.74 -16.56
CA ILE A 368 1.31 -9.89 -17.75
C ILE A 368 -0.04 -9.40 -18.28
N VAL A 369 -1.03 -10.29 -18.41
CA VAL A 369 -2.41 -9.90 -18.79
C VAL A 369 -2.93 -8.80 -17.88
N LYS A 370 -2.84 -8.99 -16.56
CA LYS A 370 -3.29 -7.99 -15.58
C LYS A 370 -2.61 -6.63 -15.78
N HIS A 371 -1.29 -6.60 -15.92
CA HIS A 371 -0.55 -5.35 -16.08
C HIS A 371 -0.84 -4.67 -17.42
N ILE A 372 -0.96 -5.43 -18.53
CA ILE A 372 -1.33 -4.86 -19.82
C ILE A 372 -2.73 -4.22 -19.77
N ILE A 373 -3.71 -4.93 -19.21
CA ILE A 373 -5.08 -4.40 -19.11
C ILE A 373 -5.12 -3.17 -18.20
N GLN A 374 -4.40 -3.17 -17.08
CA GLN A 374 -4.27 -1.98 -16.22
C GLN A 374 -3.60 -0.80 -16.94
N ALA A 375 -2.59 -1.06 -17.78
CA ALA A 375 -1.95 -0.03 -18.59
C ALA A 375 -2.90 0.56 -19.64
N HIS A 376 -3.91 -0.20 -20.10
CA HIS A 376 -5.00 0.29 -20.92
C HIS A 376 -6.09 1.06 -20.14
N GLY A 377 -5.98 1.12 -18.80
CA GLY A 377 -6.97 1.71 -17.90
C GLY A 377 -8.14 0.78 -17.57
N GLY A 378 -8.09 -0.48 -18.02
CA GLY A 378 -9.11 -1.49 -17.78
C GLY A 378 -8.88 -2.34 -16.53
N GLU A 379 -9.79 -3.27 -16.31
CA GLU A 379 -9.74 -4.27 -15.23
C GLU A 379 -9.82 -5.67 -15.78
N VAL A 380 -9.20 -6.64 -15.08
CA VAL A 380 -9.31 -8.07 -15.37
C VAL A 380 -9.88 -8.80 -14.16
N ARG A 381 -10.79 -9.74 -14.42
CA ARG A 381 -11.40 -10.58 -13.40
C ARG A 381 -11.55 -12.02 -13.89
N LEU A 382 -11.62 -12.95 -12.95
CA LEU A 382 -11.85 -14.37 -13.20
C LEU A 382 -13.20 -14.78 -12.62
N GLU A 383 -14.03 -15.37 -13.47
CA GLU A 383 -15.26 -16.06 -13.08
C GLU A 383 -15.05 -17.57 -13.29
N THR A 384 -15.08 -18.33 -12.21
CA THR A 384 -14.81 -19.78 -12.27
C THR A 384 -15.53 -20.52 -11.17
N ALA A 385 -15.80 -21.78 -11.43
CA ALA A 385 -16.25 -22.73 -10.40
C ALA A 385 -15.68 -24.11 -10.73
N PRO A 386 -15.36 -24.92 -9.71
CA PRO A 386 -14.88 -26.29 -9.94
C PRO A 386 -15.84 -27.09 -10.85
N GLY A 387 -15.30 -27.64 -11.93
CA GLY A 387 -16.04 -28.42 -12.93
C GLY A 387 -16.84 -27.62 -13.97
N LYS A 388 -16.84 -26.28 -13.89
CA LYS A 388 -17.60 -25.41 -14.81
C LYS A 388 -16.74 -24.60 -15.78
N GLY A 389 -15.41 -24.82 -15.78
CA GLY A 389 -14.48 -24.06 -16.58
C GLY A 389 -14.06 -22.72 -15.94
N ALA A 390 -13.40 -21.89 -16.73
CA ALA A 390 -12.99 -20.57 -16.33
C ALA A 390 -13.34 -19.54 -17.41
N ALA A 391 -13.71 -18.33 -16.98
CA ALA A 391 -13.95 -17.18 -17.83
C ALA A 391 -13.07 -16.01 -17.34
N PHE A 392 -12.05 -15.69 -18.12
CA PHE A 392 -11.22 -14.50 -17.88
C PHE A 392 -11.84 -13.33 -18.60
N ARG A 393 -12.39 -12.38 -17.83
CA ARG A 393 -13.03 -11.18 -18.33
C ARG A 393 -12.13 -9.98 -18.17
N PHE A 394 -12.07 -9.12 -19.15
CA PHE A 394 -11.30 -7.88 -19.08
C PHE A 394 -11.98 -6.76 -19.85
N THR A 395 -11.66 -5.51 -19.48
CA THR A 395 -12.23 -4.32 -20.09
C THR A 395 -11.19 -3.54 -20.86
N LEU A 396 -11.61 -2.97 -22.01
CA LEU A 396 -10.82 -2.07 -22.84
C LEU A 396 -11.62 -0.78 -23.07
N PRO A 397 -10.96 0.39 -23.25
CA PRO A 397 -11.65 1.61 -23.59
C PRO A 397 -12.41 1.47 -24.92
N ALA A 398 -13.66 1.90 -24.95
CA ALA A 398 -14.43 1.96 -26.19
C ALA A 398 -13.90 3.07 -27.13
N VAL A 399 -14.16 2.94 -28.41
CA VAL A 399 -13.91 4.04 -29.38
C VAL A 399 -14.97 5.10 -29.11
N PRO A 400 -14.58 6.36 -28.82
CA PRO A 400 -15.56 7.42 -28.62
C PRO A 400 -16.40 7.57 -29.86
N PRO A 401 -17.73 7.80 -29.76
CA PRO A 401 -18.59 8.03 -30.89
C PRO A 401 -18.04 9.21 -31.70
N THR A 402 -17.85 9.01 -33.01
CA THR A 402 -17.45 10.08 -33.90
C THR A 402 -18.51 11.19 -33.78
N PRO A 403 -18.13 12.44 -33.46
CA PRO A 403 -19.11 13.52 -33.40
C PRO A 403 -19.78 13.59 -34.78
N THR A 404 -21.06 13.22 -34.83
CA THR A 404 -21.89 13.41 -36.01
C THR A 404 -21.91 14.93 -36.29
N GLY A 405 -21.11 15.35 -37.25
CA GLY A 405 -21.08 16.73 -37.72
C GLY A 405 -22.51 17.15 -38.07
N LYS A 406 -22.96 18.21 -37.41
CA LYS A 406 -24.16 18.96 -37.79
C LYS A 406 -23.84 19.85 -39.00
#